data_984af780f3cc5fe0f5999c10275ae136
#
_entry.id   984af780f3cc5fe0f5999c10275ae136
#
_cell.length_a   1.000
_cell.length_b   1.000
_cell.length_c   1.000
_cell.angle_alpha   90.00
_cell.angle_beta   90.00
_cell.angle_gamma   90.00
#
_symmetry.space_group_name_H-M   'P 1'
#
loop_
_entity.id
_entity.type
_entity.pdbx_description
1 polymer ?
#
loop_
_entity_poly.entity_id
_entity_poly.type
_entity_poly.pdbx_seq_one_letter_code
_entity_poly.pdbx_strand_id
1 'polypeptide(L)'
;MVGTVWHGWAHAVAISGATSGSCSPLMAWRSKTAAVVAWIAGGVLVLAGLVWAVNPVFWDRYLHAYPFQSFVDNPFPTSDRLYPQERVPGLEPPRAFVTAPEGKQSIAADALAAAAKFAEQSDSTSLIVLHNGVIQLERYWLGADRDRFVYSFSMHKSVVSLLIGMAIEEGSIGSPDDPLARYIDAWGPDDPRSSITIRQALQMNSGFEPMDFPRNPFSKHVRRQIGTDLAAAALAYRLQDPPGEVFNYNGVNPTLLVMLLEQATGRRYADYLSERLWKPLGNGDAAVWLDRENGLARGATSLFARPMDWARVGQMMLSRGKVGDLELVPAAWIELMTTPSATNPMYGLLVWLGTEYVEERTLEAFAGFAATMSESFKVGDIMFFDGLGGQRVYIVPSKNLVIVRTGLLNSQWEDVSLPNILIGGLN
;
A
#
# COMPACT_ATOMS: atom_id res chain seq x y z
N MET A 1 64.57 -2.55 4.59
CA MET A 1 65.59 -1.83 5.34
C MET A 1 65.18 -1.84 6.79
N VAL A 2 66.09 -2.45 7.62
CA VAL A 2 66.36 -2.25 9.04
C VAL A 2 65.15 -2.40 9.98
N GLY A 3 64.96 -3.39 10.78
CA GLY A 3 65.84 -4.23 11.57
C GLY A 3 66.18 -3.61 12.93
N THR A 4 65.61 -4.12 14.01
CA THR A 4 66.41 -4.28 15.24
C THR A 4 65.69 -5.17 16.21
N VAL A 5 66.37 -6.24 16.52
CA VAL A 5 66.22 -7.23 17.59
C VAL A 5 66.79 -6.61 18.86
N TRP A 6 66.18 -6.89 20.04
CA TRP A 6 66.89 -6.90 21.31
C TRP A 6 66.50 -8.12 22.13
N HIS A 7 67.52 -8.90 22.41
CA HIS A 7 67.58 -10.03 23.36
C HIS A 7 67.86 -9.57 24.80
N GLY A 8 67.43 -10.36 25.74
CA GLY A 8 68.21 -10.55 26.95
C GLY A 8 67.42 -10.37 28.24
N TRP A 9 67.34 -11.28 28.99
CA TRP A 9 67.99 -11.93 30.13
C TRP A 9 66.95 -12.61 31.05
N ALA A 10 67.16 -13.92 31.23
CA ALA A 10 66.53 -14.72 32.26
C ALA A 10 67.27 -14.48 33.58
N HIS A 11 66.51 -14.31 34.65
CA HIS A 11 66.96 -14.68 36.03
C HIS A 11 65.88 -15.49 36.70
N ALA A 12 66.20 -16.76 36.92
CA ALA A 12 65.45 -17.64 37.77
C ALA A 12 65.68 -17.27 39.25
N VAL A 13 64.62 -17.02 39.99
CA VAL A 13 64.63 -17.07 41.46
C VAL A 13 63.57 -18.07 41.87
N ALA A 14 64.03 -19.21 42.30
CA ALA A 14 63.21 -20.20 43.01
C ALA A 14 62.93 -19.71 44.45
N ILE A 15 61.67 -19.46 44.76
CA ILE A 15 61.22 -19.34 46.15
C ILE A 15 60.13 -20.38 46.36
N SER A 16 60.48 -21.42 47.11
CA SER A 16 59.56 -22.40 47.70
C SER A 16 58.74 -21.69 48.78
N GLY A 17 57.43 -21.65 48.58
CA GLY A 17 56.51 -21.22 49.63
C GLY A 17 55.17 -21.88 49.40
N ALA A 18 54.93 -23.00 49.99
CA ALA A 18 53.62 -23.60 50.09
C ALA A 18 52.71 -22.68 50.94
N THR A 19 51.82 -21.99 50.29
CA THR A 19 50.68 -21.38 51.01
C THR A 19 49.42 -22.06 50.50
N SER A 20 48.76 -22.77 51.39
CA SER A 20 47.40 -23.26 51.26
C SER A 20 46.46 -22.05 51.09
N GLY A 21 46.23 -21.68 49.85
CA GLY A 21 45.29 -20.60 49.50
C GLY A 21 43.86 -21.08 49.69
N SER A 22 43.25 -20.67 50.79
CA SER A 22 41.81 -20.74 50.98
C SER A 22 41.15 -19.90 49.85
N CYS A 23 40.49 -20.58 48.92
CA CYS A 23 39.68 -19.92 47.86
C CYS A 23 38.61 -19.05 48.57
N SER A 24 38.71 -17.76 48.46
CA SER A 24 37.80 -16.84 49.14
C SER A 24 36.36 -17.09 48.69
N PRO A 25 35.35 -17.10 49.56
CA PRO A 25 33.96 -17.37 49.24
C PRO A 25 33.36 -16.43 48.18
N LEU A 26 33.94 -15.25 47.97
CA LEU A 26 33.61 -14.29 46.94
C LEU A 26 33.92 -14.76 45.50
N MET A 27 34.99 -15.55 45.29
CA MET A 27 35.31 -16.11 43.98
C MET A 27 34.35 -17.24 43.58
N ALA A 28 33.97 -18.09 44.55
CA ALA A 28 33.01 -19.16 44.35
C ALA A 28 31.57 -18.64 44.09
N TRP A 29 31.23 -17.50 44.68
CA TRP A 29 29.92 -16.86 44.45
C TRP A 29 29.84 -16.22 43.07
N ARG A 30 30.92 -15.53 42.62
CA ARG A 30 31.01 -14.98 41.27
C ARG A 30 30.96 -16.02 40.15
N SER A 31 31.52 -17.19 40.37
CA SER A 31 31.46 -18.30 39.38
C SER A 31 30.06 -18.93 39.28
N LYS A 32 29.35 -19.04 40.41
CA LYS A 32 27.97 -19.58 40.43
C LYS A 32 26.98 -18.58 39.78
N THR A 33 27.11 -17.28 40.05
CA THR A 33 26.28 -16.25 39.41
C THR A 33 26.56 -16.17 37.93
N ALA A 34 27.81 -16.24 37.47
CA ALA A 34 28.16 -16.27 36.06
C ALA A 34 27.59 -17.53 35.36
N ALA A 35 27.63 -18.70 35.99
CA ALA A 35 27.04 -19.91 35.48
C ALA A 35 25.49 -19.79 35.35
N VAL A 36 24.81 -19.26 36.37
CA VAL A 36 23.37 -19.05 36.33
C VAL A 36 22.97 -18.04 35.19
N VAL A 37 23.72 -16.96 35.08
CA VAL A 37 23.49 -15.97 33.98
C VAL A 37 23.70 -16.61 32.60
N ALA A 38 24.75 -17.47 32.44
CA ALA A 38 24.99 -18.19 31.19
C ALA A 38 23.86 -19.18 30.87
N TRP A 39 23.34 -19.91 31.87
CA TRP A 39 22.20 -20.81 31.69
C TRP A 39 20.92 -20.07 31.31
N ILE A 40 20.64 -18.93 31.96
CA ILE A 40 19.48 -18.06 31.59
C ILE A 40 19.66 -17.54 30.18
N ALA A 41 20.83 -17.01 29.83
CA ALA A 41 21.12 -16.52 28.48
C ALA A 41 21.00 -17.64 27.43
N GLY A 42 21.52 -18.83 27.72
CA GLY A 42 21.36 -20.01 26.86
C GLY A 42 19.90 -20.41 26.68
N GLY A 43 19.12 -20.43 27.75
CA GLY A 43 17.70 -20.71 27.72
C GLY A 43 16.91 -19.68 26.88
N VAL A 44 17.24 -18.39 27.03
CA VAL A 44 16.63 -17.30 26.22
C VAL A 44 16.98 -17.45 24.75
N LEU A 45 18.23 -17.78 24.40
CA LEU A 45 18.65 -18.00 23.02
C LEU A 45 17.96 -19.21 22.38
N VAL A 46 17.79 -20.30 23.12
CA VAL A 46 17.05 -21.49 22.66
C VAL A 46 15.58 -21.11 22.42
N LEU A 47 14.97 -20.41 23.36
CA LEU A 47 13.57 -19.98 23.23
C LEU A 47 13.40 -19.03 22.03
N ALA A 48 14.31 -18.07 21.86
CA ALA A 48 14.32 -17.17 20.70
C ALA A 48 14.49 -17.95 19.36
N GLY A 49 15.38 -18.94 19.36
CA GLY A 49 15.56 -19.85 18.20
C GLY A 49 14.31 -20.66 17.88
N LEU A 50 13.62 -21.17 18.90
CA LEU A 50 12.36 -21.89 18.70
C LEU A 50 11.25 -20.97 18.18
N VAL A 51 11.13 -19.77 18.73
CA VAL A 51 10.16 -18.74 18.24
C VAL A 51 10.45 -18.35 16.80
N TRP A 52 11.74 -18.17 16.45
CA TRP A 52 12.15 -17.94 15.06
C TRP A 52 11.79 -19.11 14.15
N ALA A 53 12.05 -20.34 14.57
CA ALA A 53 11.83 -21.54 13.78
C ALA A 53 10.34 -21.79 13.43
N VAL A 54 9.41 -21.29 14.24
CA VAL A 54 7.97 -21.40 13.97
C VAL A 54 7.55 -20.61 12.73
N ASN A 55 8.11 -19.41 12.51
CA ASN A 55 7.81 -18.60 11.32
C ASN A 55 9.00 -17.68 10.97
N PRO A 56 10.05 -18.21 10.33
CA PRO A 56 11.25 -17.44 10.01
C PRO A 56 10.98 -16.27 9.06
N VAL A 57 10.02 -16.43 8.12
CA VAL A 57 9.63 -15.37 7.17
C VAL A 57 9.02 -14.16 7.91
N PHE A 58 8.16 -14.42 8.90
CA PHE A 58 7.59 -13.34 9.71
C PHE A 58 8.68 -12.55 10.46
N TRP A 59 9.62 -13.25 11.08
CA TRP A 59 10.68 -12.62 11.85
C TRP A 59 11.68 -11.88 10.99
N ASP A 60 11.98 -12.40 9.79
CA ASP A 60 12.81 -11.70 8.81
C ASP A 60 12.16 -10.38 8.40
N ARG A 61 10.85 -10.40 8.06
CA ARG A 61 10.08 -9.18 7.75
C ARG A 61 10.02 -8.22 8.92
N TYR A 62 9.84 -8.73 10.14
CA TYR A 62 9.77 -7.88 11.34
C TYR A 62 11.08 -7.14 11.60
N LEU A 63 12.20 -7.80 11.44
CA LEU A 63 13.53 -7.21 11.70
C LEU A 63 14.01 -6.27 10.59
N HIS A 64 13.63 -6.53 9.33
CA HIS A 64 14.18 -5.82 8.19
C HIS A 64 13.21 -4.89 7.47
N ALA A 65 11.90 -5.07 7.67
CA ALA A 65 10.88 -4.31 6.96
C ALA A 65 9.90 -3.55 7.86
N TYR A 66 9.87 -3.82 9.13
CA TYR A 66 8.93 -3.17 10.05
C TYR A 66 9.64 -2.18 10.97
N PRO A 67 9.11 -0.95 11.16
CA PRO A 67 8.02 -0.35 10.42
C PRO A 67 8.54 0.37 9.16
N PHE A 68 8.20 -0.12 7.99
CA PHE A 68 8.26 0.49 6.63
C PHE A 68 9.43 1.45 6.28
N GLN A 69 10.52 1.49 7.03
CA GLN A 69 11.63 2.43 6.80
C GLN A 69 12.28 2.22 5.43
N SER A 70 12.29 0.98 4.93
CA SER A 70 12.85 0.65 3.62
C SER A 70 12.08 1.22 2.42
N PHE A 71 10.83 1.67 2.63
CA PHE A 71 10.01 2.29 1.58
C PHE A 71 10.17 3.81 1.52
N VAL A 72 10.67 4.43 2.58
CA VAL A 72 10.87 5.89 2.63
C VAL A 72 11.99 6.31 1.69
N ASP A 73 13.06 5.50 1.63
CA ASP A 73 14.27 5.83 0.89
C ASP A 73 14.34 5.22 -0.52
N ASN A 74 13.40 4.33 -0.87
CA ASN A 74 13.38 3.67 -2.18
C ASN A 74 12.00 3.81 -2.85
N PRO A 75 11.89 4.67 -3.88
CA PRO A 75 10.63 4.85 -4.63
C PRO A 75 10.25 3.59 -5.43
N PHE A 76 11.17 2.66 -5.58
CA PHE A 76 11.03 1.45 -6.36
C PHE A 76 11.33 0.22 -5.50
N PRO A 77 10.51 -0.11 -4.51
CA PRO A 77 10.73 -1.31 -3.71
C PRO A 77 10.62 -2.55 -4.62
N THR A 78 11.75 -3.02 -5.10
CA THR A 78 11.87 -4.22 -5.96
C THR A 78 12.02 -5.48 -5.13
N SER A 79 11.64 -5.47 -3.87
CA SER A 79 12.00 -6.58 -3.01
C SER A 79 11.02 -7.74 -3.11
N ASP A 80 11.20 -8.60 -4.12
CA ASP A 80 10.87 -10.04 -4.07
C ASP A 80 11.30 -10.70 -2.75
N ARG A 81 12.22 -10.01 -2.07
CA ARG A 81 12.83 -10.44 -0.83
C ARG A 81 11.89 -10.40 0.37
N LEU A 82 10.91 -9.50 0.38
CA LEU A 82 10.00 -9.34 1.53
C LEU A 82 8.71 -10.14 1.36
N TYR A 83 8.15 -10.14 0.15
CA TYR A 83 6.89 -10.80 -0.15
C TYR A 83 6.96 -11.49 -1.50
N PRO A 84 6.40 -12.71 -1.63
CA PRO A 84 6.22 -13.32 -2.94
C PRO A 84 5.39 -12.41 -3.83
N GLN A 85 5.72 -12.41 -5.12
CA GLN A 85 4.99 -11.66 -6.14
C GLN A 85 4.20 -12.61 -7.04
N GLU A 86 2.97 -12.25 -7.34
CA GLU A 86 2.17 -12.90 -8.36
C GLU A 86 2.05 -11.94 -9.55
N ARG A 87 2.38 -12.42 -10.73
CA ARG A 87 2.29 -11.65 -11.97
C ARG A 87 0.83 -11.41 -12.31
N VAL A 88 0.51 -10.20 -12.73
CA VAL A 88 -0.75 -9.81 -13.36
C VAL A 88 -0.46 -9.61 -14.85
N PRO A 89 -0.71 -10.60 -15.71
CA PRO A 89 -0.44 -10.49 -17.14
C PRO A 89 -1.20 -9.34 -17.78
N GLY A 90 -0.52 -8.53 -18.57
CA GLY A 90 -1.08 -7.45 -19.39
C GLY A 90 -0.97 -7.73 -20.87
N LEU A 91 -0.95 -6.68 -21.68
CA LEU A 91 -0.66 -6.73 -23.11
C LEU A 91 0.81 -6.42 -23.38
N GLU A 92 1.38 -7.05 -24.37
CA GLU A 92 2.72 -6.77 -24.88
C GLU A 92 2.66 -6.54 -26.41
N PRO A 93 2.90 -5.31 -26.89
CA PRO A 93 3.13 -4.09 -26.10
C PRO A 93 1.83 -3.54 -25.49
N PRO A 94 1.93 -2.72 -24.42
CA PRO A 94 0.77 -2.01 -23.88
C PRO A 94 0.17 -1.05 -24.91
N ARG A 95 -1.16 -0.78 -24.80
CA ARG A 95 -1.81 0.18 -25.69
C ARG A 95 -1.23 1.57 -25.53
N ALA A 96 -0.81 2.20 -26.61
CA ALA A 96 -0.29 3.55 -26.60
C ALA A 96 -1.39 4.59 -26.49
N PHE A 97 -1.13 5.70 -25.80
CA PHE A 97 -1.89 6.94 -25.92
C PHE A 97 -1.35 7.80 -27.07
N VAL A 98 -2.23 8.62 -27.62
CA VAL A 98 -1.80 9.71 -28.51
C VAL A 98 -1.14 10.80 -27.66
N THR A 99 -0.03 11.35 -28.12
CA THR A 99 0.66 12.48 -27.50
C THR A 99 0.40 13.74 -28.31
N ALA A 100 0.05 14.83 -27.64
CA ALA A 100 -0.10 16.12 -28.31
C ALA A 100 1.24 16.56 -28.92
N PRO A 101 1.27 17.01 -30.20
CA PRO A 101 2.49 17.56 -30.76
C PRO A 101 2.96 18.79 -29.96
N GLU A 102 4.26 19.05 -29.98
CA GLU A 102 4.84 20.20 -29.29
C GLU A 102 4.19 21.51 -29.78
N GLY A 103 3.82 22.35 -28.81
CA GLY A 103 3.08 23.63 -29.12
C GLY A 103 1.62 23.46 -29.53
N LYS A 104 1.06 22.22 -29.47
CA LYS A 104 -0.34 21.91 -29.74
C LYS A 104 -1.10 21.35 -28.55
N GLN A 105 -0.51 21.48 -27.36
CA GLN A 105 -1.17 21.11 -26.12
C GLN A 105 -2.42 21.97 -25.89
N SER A 106 -3.46 21.35 -25.33
CA SER A 106 -4.70 22.03 -24.96
C SER A 106 -4.67 22.63 -23.55
N ILE A 107 -3.56 22.48 -22.87
CA ILE A 107 -3.24 23.10 -21.57
C ILE A 107 -2.10 24.09 -21.82
N ALA A 108 -2.20 25.29 -21.27
CA ALA A 108 -1.23 26.36 -21.45
C ALA A 108 0.19 25.90 -21.03
N ALA A 109 1.19 26.31 -21.82
CA ALA A 109 2.57 25.85 -21.63
C ALA A 109 3.16 26.22 -20.26
N ASP A 110 2.80 27.39 -19.75
CA ASP A 110 3.20 27.87 -18.41
C ASP A 110 2.58 27.03 -17.30
N ALA A 111 1.32 26.60 -17.43
CA ALA A 111 0.68 25.70 -16.48
C ALA A 111 1.31 24.29 -16.50
N LEU A 112 1.62 23.75 -17.68
CA LEU A 112 2.34 22.48 -17.80
C LEU A 112 3.75 22.57 -17.18
N ALA A 113 4.46 23.69 -17.40
CA ALA A 113 5.76 23.93 -16.82
C ALA A 113 5.69 24.08 -15.28
N ALA A 114 4.67 24.79 -14.77
CA ALA A 114 4.44 24.96 -13.34
C ALA A 114 4.12 23.61 -12.67
N ALA A 115 3.27 22.78 -13.28
CA ALA A 115 2.94 21.44 -12.79
C ALA A 115 4.19 20.52 -12.77
N ALA A 116 5.00 20.56 -13.83
CA ALA A 116 6.25 19.78 -13.88
C ALA A 116 7.25 20.23 -12.79
N LYS A 117 7.39 21.55 -12.58
CA LYS A 117 8.23 22.11 -11.53
C LYS A 117 7.76 21.71 -10.12
N PHE A 118 6.46 21.79 -9.85
CA PHE A 118 5.89 21.35 -8.58
C PHE A 118 6.16 19.87 -8.34
N ALA A 119 5.93 19.02 -9.36
CA ALA A 119 6.17 17.59 -9.25
C ALA A 119 7.65 17.28 -8.97
N GLU A 120 8.58 17.91 -9.68
CA GLU A 120 10.01 17.76 -9.47
C GLU A 120 10.44 18.18 -8.06
N GLN A 121 9.96 19.32 -7.57
CA GLN A 121 10.24 19.83 -6.22
C GLN A 121 9.61 18.98 -5.10
N SER A 122 8.64 18.15 -5.45
CA SER A 122 7.97 17.21 -4.53
C SER A 122 8.48 15.77 -4.69
N ASP A 123 9.72 15.59 -5.15
CA ASP A 123 10.39 14.30 -5.31
C ASP A 123 9.55 13.28 -6.11
N SER A 124 8.91 13.75 -7.19
CA SER A 124 8.15 12.86 -8.06
C SER A 124 9.06 11.98 -8.91
N THR A 125 8.63 10.76 -9.15
CA THR A 125 9.28 9.85 -10.12
C THR A 125 8.60 9.93 -11.48
N SER A 126 7.31 10.30 -11.51
CA SER A 126 6.60 10.57 -12.76
C SER A 126 5.50 11.60 -12.58
N LEU A 127 5.21 12.30 -13.67
CA LEU A 127 3.99 13.10 -13.87
C LEU A 127 3.47 12.84 -15.27
N ILE A 128 2.22 12.35 -15.37
CA ILE A 128 1.50 12.15 -16.63
C ILE A 128 0.22 12.95 -16.57
N VAL A 129 -0.02 13.75 -17.60
CA VAL A 129 -1.22 14.57 -17.73
C VAL A 129 -1.93 14.20 -19.02
N LEU A 130 -3.16 13.73 -18.92
CA LEU A 130 -4.06 13.49 -20.06
C LEU A 130 -5.16 14.55 -20.05
N HIS A 131 -5.43 15.15 -21.21
CA HIS A 131 -6.62 15.94 -21.44
C HIS A 131 -7.32 15.48 -22.72
N ASN A 132 -8.61 15.21 -22.64
CA ASN A 132 -9.40 14.59 -23.72
C ASN A 132 -8.77 13.28 -24.25
N GLY A 133 -8.18 12.46 -23.37
CA GLY A 133 -7.52 11.19 -23.71
C GLY A 133 -6.17 11.33 -24.44
N VAL A 134 -5.62 12.55 -24.55
CA VAL A 134 -4.35 12.85 -25.21
C VAL A 134 -3.32 13.27 -24.18
N ILE A 135 -2.11 12.71 -24.24
CA ILE A 135 -1.00 13.09 -23.36
C ILE A 135 -0.60 14.54 -23.65
N GLN A 136 -0.72 15.40 -22.65
CA GLN A 136 -0.29 16.80 -22.67
C GLN A 136 1.11 16.97 -22.09
N LEU A 137 1.45 16.13 -21.08
CA LEU A 137 2.73 16.11 -20.41
C LEU A 137 3.06 14.67 -19.97
N GLU A 138 4.29 14.26 -20.20
CA GLU A 138 4.86 13.04 -19.69
C GLU A 138 6.30 13.33 -19.25
N ARG A 139 6.61 13.20 -17.95
CA ARG A 139 7.91 13.48 -17.37
C ARG A 139 8.28 12.43 -16.33
N TYR A 140 9.57 12.16 -16.25
CA TYR A 140 10.16 11.19 -15.31
C TYR A 140 11.38 11.79 -14.64
N TRP A 141 11.60 11.47 -13.37
CA TRP A 141 12.71 11.93 -12.55
C TRP A 141 13.25 10.80 -11.69
N LEU A 142 14.34 11.04 -10.96
CA LEU A 142 14.95 10.13 -9.98
C LEU A 142 15.29 8.73 -10.57
N GLY A 143 15.67 8.67 -11.84
CA GLY A 143 16.00 7.41 -12.52
C GLY A 143 14.80 6.56 -12.91
N ALA A 144 13.58 7.11 -12.81
CA ALA A 144 12.40 6.48 -13.39
C ALA A 144 12.34 6.68 -14.90
N ASP A 145 11.60 5.80 -15.55
CA ASP A 145 11.23 5.85 -16.95
C ASP A 145 9.81 5.33 -17.16
N ARG A 146 9.39 5.27 -18.42
CA ARG A 146 8.05 4.79 -18.80
C ARG A 146 7.77 3.35 -18.37
N ASP A 147 8.78 2.51 -18.31
CA ASP A 147 8.67 1.08 -18.07
C ASP A 147 8.89 0.69 -16.61
N ARG A 148 9.31 1.66 -15.78
CA ARG A 148 9.56 1.42 -14.37
C ARG A 148 8.28 1.18 -13.61
N PHE A 149 8.19 0.05 -12.92
CA PHE A 149 7.10 -0.24 -11.99
C PHE A 149 7.18 0.65 -10.75
N VAL A 150 6.05 1.13 -10.32
CA VAL A 150 5.89 1.91 -9.10
C VAL A 150 4.99 1.16 -8.12
N TYR A 151 5.28 1.30 -6.84
CA TYR A 151 4.46 0.74 -5.77
C TYR A 151 3.26 1.64 -5.52
N SER A 152 2.05 1.10 -5.69
CA SER A 152 0.81 1.88 -5.68
C SER A 152 0.42 2.43 -4.30
N PHE A 153 0.91 1.80 -3.23
CA PHE A 153 0.30 2.00 -1.92
C PHE A 153 -1.23 1.84 -2.02
N SER A 154 -1.96 2.73 -1.36
CA SER A 154 -3.42 2.61 -1.25
C SER A 154 -4.20 2.89 -2.54
N MET A 155 -3.57 3.35 -3.63
CA MET A 155 -4.26 3.42 -4.93
C MET A 155 -4.83 2.05 -5.36
N HIS A 156 -4.22 0.96 -4.93
CA HIS A 156 -4.70 -0.40 -5.18
C HIS A 156 -6.14 -0.64 -4.71
N LYS A 157 -6.56 0.00 -3.61
CA LYS A 157 -7.90 -0.16 -3.06
C LYS A 157 -9.00 0.18 -4.08
N SER A 158 -8.78 1.23 -4.87
CA SER A 158 -9.75 1.64 -5.90
C SER A 158 -9.88 0.57 -7.00
N VAL A 159 -8.79 -0.13 -7.32
CA VAL A 159 -8.83 -1.28 -8.24
C VAL A 159 -9.66 -2.43 -7.64
N VAL A 160 -9.54 -2.70 -6.34
CA VAL A 160 -10.39 -3.71 -5.67
C VAL A 160 -11.87 -3.35 -5.81
N SER A 161 -12.23 -2.07 -5.64
CA SER A 161 -13.63 -1.62 -5.84
C SER A 161 -14.12 -1.85 -7.27
N LEU A 162 -13.29 -1.54 -8.27
CA LEU A 162 -13.65 -1.81 -9.68
C LEU A 162 -13.94 -3.30 -9.91
N LEU A 163 -13.11 -4.18 -9.37
CA LEU A 163 -13.29 -5.63 -9.51
C LEU A 163 -14.56 -6.15 -8.78
N ILE A 164 -14.91 -5.57 -7.63
CA ILE A 164 -16.17 -5.89 -6.95
C ILE A 164 -17.36 -5.54 -7.84
N GLY A 165 -17.35 -4.35 -8.47
CA GLY A 165 -18.42 -3.95 -9.38
C GLY A 165 -18.57 -4.86 -10.58
N MET A 166 -17.45 -5.31 -11.15
CA MET A 166 -17.43 -6.27 -12.25
C MET A 166 -17.97 -7.65 -11.82
N ALA A 167 -17.61 -8.12 -10.62
CA ALA A 167 -18.10 -9.38 -10.08
C ALA A 167 -19.61 -9.35 -9.77
N ILE A 168 -20.15 -8.18 -9.43
CA ILE A 168 -21.61 -7.96 -9.29
C ILE A 168 -22.28 -8.04 -10.67
N GLU A 169 -21.75 -7.37 -11.68
CA GLU A 169 -22.30 -7.40 -13.04
C GLU A 169 -22.31 -8.81 -13.62
N GLU A 170 -21.30 -9.61 -13.30
CA GLU A 170 -21.19 -11.01 -13.72
C GLU A 170 -22.12 -11.96 -12.95
N GLY A 171 -22.74 -11.47 -11.85
CA GLY A 171 -23.57 -12.29 -10.97
C GLY A 171 -22.79 -13.21 -10.02
N SER A 172 -21.45 -13.08 -9.94
CA SER A 172 -20.63 -13.79 -8.94
C SER A 172 -20.88 -13.23 -7.52
N ILE A 173 -21.19 -11.94 -7.43
CA ILE A 173 -21.64 -11.25 -6.23
C ILE A 173 -23.06 -10.74 -6.49
N GLY A 174 -23.98 -10.92 -5.55
CA GLY A 174 -25.39 -10.54 -5.75
C GLY A 174 -25.64 -9.05 -5.70
N SER A 175 -25.08 -8.38 -4.68
CA SER A 175 -25.33 -6.96 -4.42
C SER A 175 -24.22 -6.36 -3.54
N PRO A 176 -23.96 -5.05 -3.63
CA PRO A 176 -23.09 -4.38 -2.65
C PRO A 176 -23.68 -4.39 -1.23
N ASP A 177 -24.97 -4.63 -1.09
CA ASP A 177 -25.65 -4.70 0.19
C ASP A 177 -25.69 -6.12 0.77
N ASP A 178 -25.16 -7.11 0.06
CA ASP A 178 -24.98 -8.46 0.60
C ASP A 178 -23.98 -8.43 1.78
N PRO A 179 -24.24 -9.23 2.83
CA PRO A 179 -23.27 -9.38 3.90
C PRO A 179 -22.00 -10.10 3.43
N LEU A 180 -20.84 -9.69 3.93
CA LEU A 180 -19.55 -10.37 3.66
C LEU A 180 -19.62 -11.86 4.01
N ALA A 181 -20.33 -12.21 5.09
CA ALA A 181 -20.50 -13.58 5.56
C ALA A 181 -21.22 -14.52 4.56
N ARG A 182 -21.90 -13.97 3.56
CA ARG A 182 -22.46 -14.78 2.47
C ARG A 182 -21.38 -15.44 1.60
N TYR A 183 -20.21 -14.84 1.54
CA TYR A 183 -19.09 -15.24 0.68
C TYR A 183 -17.88 -15.73 1.48
N ILE A 184 -17.71 -15.22 2.70
CA ILE A 184 -16.59 -15.56 3.59
C ILE A 184 -17.16 -16.43 4.73
N ASP A 185 -16.95 -17.73 4.66
CA ASP A 185 -17.39 -18.69 5.70
C ASP A 185 -16.44 -18.65 6.91
N ALA A 186 -16.47 -17.53 7.65
CA ALA A 186 -15.61 -17.34 8.82
C ALA A 186 -16.37 -16.87 10.07
N TRP A 187 -17.58 -16.35 9.89
CA TRP A 187 -18.38 -15.82 10.98
C TRP A 187 -19.73 -16.53 11.08
N GLY A 188 -19.99 -17.15 12.22
CA GLY A 188 -21.29 -17.76 12.48
C GLY A 188 -22.43 -16.73 12.58
N PRO A 189 -23.70 -17.17 12.53
CA PRO A 189 -24.85 -16.27 12.52
C PRO A 189 -24.97 -15.37 13.78
N ASP A 190 -24.41 -15.81 14.89
CA ASP A 190 -24.41 -15.04 16.16
C ASP A 190 -23.21 -14.07 16.26
N ASP A 191 -22.28 -14.10 15.32
CA ASP A 191 -21.16 -13.16 15.31
C ASP A 191 -21.64 -11.81 14.71
N PRO A 192 -21.52 -10.70 15.43
CA PRO A 192 -22.01 -9.40 14.95
C PRO A 192 -21.33 -8.97 13.64
N ARG A 193 -20.14 -9.48 13.32
CA ARG A 193 -19.45 -9.22 12.04
C ARG A 193 -20.14 -9.84 10.83
N SER A 194 -21.00 -10.83 11.05
CA SER A 194 -21.77 -11.47 9.97
C SER A 194 -22.74 -10.51 9.28
N SER A 195 -23.12 -9.41 9.91
CA SER A 195 -23.99 -8.37 9.36
C SER A 195 -23.27 -7.30 8.51
N ILE A 196 -21.92 -7.28 8.50
CA ILE A 196 -21.16 -6.30 7.72
C ILE A 196 -21.42 -6.51 6.23
N THR A 197 -21.89 -5.46 5.54
CA THR A 197 -22.12 -5.52 4.10
C THR A 197 -20.85 -5.20 3.28
N ILE A 198 -20.86 -5.62 2.02
CA ILE A 198 -19.82 -5.27 1.04
C ILE A 198 -19.71 -3.74 0.91
N ARG A 199 -20.86 -3.04 0.85
CA ARG A 199 -20.94 -1.57 0.81
C ARG A 199 -20.20 -0.94 1.99
N GLN A 200 -20.46 -1.42 3.22
CA GLN A 200 -19.81 -0.89 4.41
C GLN A 200 -18.30 -1.11 4.40
N ALA A 201 -17.83 -2.25 3.89
CA ALA A 201 -16.40 -2.48 3.69
C ALA A 201 -15.80 -1.53 2.63
N LEU A 202 -16.51 -1.29 1.52
CA LEU A 202 -16.10 -0.36 0.46
C LEU A 202 -16.10 1.09 0.92
N GLN A 203 -17.03 1.48 1.81
CA GLN A 203 -17.13 2.83 2.39
C GLN A 203 -16.23 3.05 3.61
N MET A 204 -15.46 2.05 4.03
CA MET A 204 -14.62 2.13 5.23
C MET A 204 -15.41 2.44 6.51
N ASN A 205 -16.65 2.01 6.60
CA ASN A 205 -17.50 2.15 7.78
C ASN A 205 -18.03 0.80 8.32
N SER A 206 -17.22 -0.24 8.16
CA SER A 206 -17.54 -1.60 8.64
C SER A 206 -17.57 -1.75 10.17
N GLY A 207 -17.15 -0.74 10.93
CA GLY A 207 -17.11 -0.76 12.39
C GLY A 207 -15.93 -1.50 13.01
N PHE A 208 -14.96 -1.99 12.22
CA PHE A 208 -13.76 -2.59 12.77
C PHE A 208 -12.93 -1.59 13.57
N GLU A 209 -12.30 -2.08 14.64
CA GLU A 209 -11.32 -1.32 15.42
C GLU A 209 -10.25 -0.69 14.52
N PRO A 210 -9.73 0.50 14.88
CA PRO A 210 -8.71 1.20 14.10
C PRO A 210 -7.46 0.37 13.87
N MET A 211 -6.76 0.65 12.77
CA MET A 211 -5.41 0.14 12.57
C MET A 211 -4.46 0.81 13.56
N ASP A 212 -3.51 0.02 14.06
CA ASP A 212 -2.40 0.48 14.88
C ASP A 212 -1.10 -0.12 14.34
N PHE A 213 0.04 0.52 14.62
CA PHE A 213 1.38 0.06 14.27
C PHE A 213 2.23 -0.16 15.53
N PRO A 214 1.80 -1.04 16.46
CA PRO A 214 2.54 -1.28 17.69
C PRO A 214 3.87 -1.98 17.38
N ARG A 215 4.86 -1.74 18.22
CA ARG A 215 6.13 -2.48 18.16
C ARG A 215 6.04 -3.95 18.65
N ASN A 216 4.87 -4.35 19.14
CA ASN A 216 4.66 -5.72 19.61
C ASN A 216 4.47 -6.69 18.44
N PRO A 217 5.44 -7.60 18.15
CA PRO A 217 5.35 -8.54 17.03
C PRO A 217 4.19 -9.53 17.15
N PHE A 218 3.64 -9.74 18.33
CA PHE A 218 2.51 -10.64 18.56
C PHE A 218 1.15 -9.98 18.35
N SER A 219 1.13 -8.66 18.08
CA SER A 219 -0.10 -7.93 17.76
C SER A 219 -0.69 -8.40 16.42
N LYS A 220 -2.03 -8.50 16.36
CA LYS A 220 -2.76 -8.75 15.11
C LYS A 220 -2.46 -7.69 14.04
N HIS A 221 -2.24 -6.44 14.44
CA HIS A 221 -1.90 -5.35 13.53
C HIS A 221 -0.56 -5.60 12.82
N VAL A 222 0.47 -6.03 13.57
CA VAL A 222 1.76 -6.42 12.98
C VAL A 222 1.60 -7.65 12.10
N ARG A 223 0.85 -8.66 12.54
CA ARG A 223 0.59 -9.86 11.73
C ARG A 223 -0.12 -9.54 10.43
N ARG A 224 -1.06 -8.59 10.42
CA ARG A 224 -1.71 -8.14 9.20
C ARG A 224 -0.72 -7.42 8.27
N GLN A 225 0.20 -6.63 8.82
CA GLN A 225 1.17 -5.88 8.00
C GLN A 225 2.23 -6.78 7.36
N ILE A 226 2.80 -7.69 8.11
CA ILE A 226 3.98 -8.47 7.68
C ILE A 226 3.82 -9.98 7.82
N GLY A 227 2.67 -10.45 8.35
CA GLY A 227 2.42 -11.88 8.56
C GLY A 227 2.32 -12.67 7.26
N THR A 228 2.37 -13.98 7.44
CA THR A 228 2.26 -14.99 6.39
C THR A 228 0.86 -15.61 6.30
N ASP A 229 -0.10 -15.08 7.04
CA ASP A 229 -1.51 -15.45 6.99
C ASP A 229 -2.37 -14.19 7.13
N LEU A 230 -2.52 -13.49 6.01
CA LEU A 230 -3.24 -12.23 5.93
C LEU A 230 -4.74 -12.41 6.19
N ALA A 231 -5.29 -13.54 5.74
CA ALA A 231 -6.70 -13.87 5.94
C ALA A 231 -7.02 -14.03 7.43
N ALA A 232 -6.29 -14.90 8.13
CA ALA A 232 -6.48 -15.10 9.56
C ALA A 232 -6.26 -13.81 10.37
N ALA A 233 -5.26 -13.00 9.97
CA ALA A 233 -5.00 -11.71 10.62
C ALA A 233 -6.16 -10.72 10.42
N ALA A 234 -6.78 -10.66 9.23
CA ALA A 234 -7.93 -9.80 8.95
C ALA A 234 -9.17 -10.26 9.72
N LEU A 235 -9.44 -11.56 9.74
CA LEU A 235 -10.57 -12.15 10.45
C LEU A 235 -10.47 -12.03 11.99
N ALA A 236 -9.28 -11.76 12.54
CA ALA A 236 -9.07 -11.55 13.97
C ALA A 236 -9.48 -10.15 14.48
N TYR A 237 -9.82 -9.22 13.57
CA TYR A 237 -10.27 -7.89 13.96
C TYR A 237 -11.68 -7.94 14.58
N ARG A 238 -11.89 -7.09 15.59
CA ARG A 238 -13.15 -7.00 16.32
C ARG A 238 -13.92 -5.77 15.86
N LEU A 239 -15.23 -5.79 16.05
CA LEU A 239 -16.03 -4.57 15.96
C LEU A 239 -15.74 -3.70 17.19
N GLN A 240 -15.57 -2.41 16.95
CA GLN A 240 -15.52 -1.35 17.94
C GLN A 240 -16.80 -0.53 17.88
N ASP A 241 -17.27 -0.28 16.67
CA ASP A 241 -18.47 0.52 16.39
C ASP A 241 -19.50 -0.33 15.63
N PRO A 242 -20.79 0.03 15.68
CA PRO A 242 -21.80 -0.59 14.83
C PRO A 242 -21.46 -0.39 13.33
N PRO A 243 -21.62 -1.41 12.48
CA PRO A 243 -21.40 -1.28 11.04
C PRO A 243 -22.29 -0.20 10.42
N GLY A 244 -21.71 0.70 9.65
CA GLY A 244 -22.37 1.80 8.95
C GLY A 244 -22.34 3.15 9.66
N GLU A 245 -21.85 3.25 10.90
CA GLU A 245 -21.96 4.48 11.70
C GLU A 245 -20.69 5.35 11.68
N VAL A 246 -19.50 4.74 11.65
CA VAL A 246 -18.23 5.46 11.79
C VAL A 246 -17.31 5.17 10.62
N PHE A 247 -16.82 6.23 9.96
CA PHE A 247 -15.75 6.12 8.97
C PHE A 247 -14.43 5.82 9.66
N ASN A 248 -13.80 4.71 9.28
CA ASN A 248 -12.49 4.32 9.79
C ASN A 248 -11.66 3.74 8.64
N TYR A 249 -10.72 4.54 8.12
CA TYR A 249 -9.86 4.12 7.01
C TYR A 249 -8.97 2.96 7.43
N ASN A 250 -9.34 1.75 7.03
CA ASN A 250 -8.76 0.52 7.55
C ASN A 250 -8.41 -0.47 6.44
N GLY A 251 -7.19 -1.01 6.46
CA GLY A 251 -6.73 -2.00 5.47
C GLY A 251 -7.32 -3.40 5.65
N VAL A 252 -8.10 -3.65 6.70
CA VAL A 252 -8.86 -4.91 6.88
C VAL A 252 -9.94 -5.02 5.82
N ASN A 253 -10.67 -3.93 5.56
CA ASN A 253 -11.75 -3.89 4.58
C ASN A 253 -11.33 -4.37 3.19
N PRO A 254 -10.32 -3.79 2.52
CA PRO A 254 -9.89 -4.28 1.21
C PRO A 254 -9.28 -5.68 1.26
N THR A 255 -8.75 -6.12 2.39
CA THR A 255 -8.30 -7.52 2.55
C THR A 255 -9.48 -8.49 2.51
N LEU A 256 -10.55 -8.20 3.23
CA LEU A 256 -11.78 -9.01 3.22
C LEU A 256 -12.44 -8.98 1.84
N LEU A 257 -12.42 -7.85 1.14
CA LEU A 257 -12.95 -7.74 -0.23
C LEU A 257 -12.15 -8.57 -1.23
N VAL A 258 -10.83 -8.68 -1.09
CA VAL A 258 -10.02 -9.60 -1.92
C VAL A 258 -10.34 -11.06 -1.61
N MET A 259 -10.48 -11.43 -0.33
CA MET A 259 -10.92 -12.77 0.06
C MET A 259 -12.28 -13.09 -0.56
N LEU A 260 -13.22 -12.16 -0.45
CA LEU A 260 -14.56 -12.30 -1.03
C LEU A 260 -14.50 -12.47 -2.55
N LEU A 261 -13.69 -11.70 -3.27
CA LEU A 261 -13.51 -11.82 -4.72
C LEU A 261 -13.02 -13.22 -5.10
N GLU A 262 -11.98 -13.73 -4.43
CA GLU A 262 -11.45 -15.08 -4.73
C GLU A 262 -12.51 -16.15 -4.44
N GLN A 263 -13.25 -16.04 -3.34
CA GLN A 263 -14.31 -16.99 -2.98
C GLN A 263 -15.49 -16.96 -3.95
N ALA A 264 -16.00 -15.76 -4.25
CA ALA A 264 -17.18 -15.58 -5.10
C ALA A 264 -16.92 -15.94 -6.56
N THR A 265 -15.73 -15.63 -7.07
CA THR A 265 -15.37 -15.89 -8.47
C THR A 265 -14.73 -17.26 -8.69
N GLY A 266 -14.26 -17.92 -7.63
CA GLY A 266 -13.47 -19.14 -7.70
C GLY A 266 -12.10 -18.97 -8.40
N ARG A 267 -11.59 -17.72 -8.48
CA ARG A 267 -10.38 -17.36 -9.22
C ARG A 267 -9.38 -16.66 -8.35
N ARG A 268 -8.09 -16.82 -8.65
CA ARG A 268 -7.03 -16.03 -8.03
C ARG A 268 -7.21 -14.56 -8.33
N TYR A 269 -6.90 -13.70 -7.36
CA TYR A 269 -7.02 -12.24 -7.51
C TYR A 269 -6.26 -11.72 -8.73
N ALA A 270 -5.00 -12.14 -8.91
CA ALA A 270 -4.17 -11.70 -10.03
C ALA A 270 -4.74 -12.09 -11.39
N ASP A 271 -5.29 -13.31 -11.51
CA ASP A 271 -5.93 -13.79 -12.75
C ASP A 271 -7.21 -13.02 -13.04
N TYR A 272 -8.05 -12.81 -12.03
CA TYR A 272 -9.28 -12.05 -12.18
C TYR A 272 -8.99 -10.59 -12.57
N LEU A 273 -8.06 -9.93 -11.89
CA LEU A 273 -7.58 -8.59 -12.24
C LEU A 273 -7.06 -8.53 -13.68
N SER A 274 -6.21 -9.49 -14.06
CA SER A 274 -5.61 -9.55 -15.40
C SER A 274 -6.67 -9.64 -16.50
N GLU A 275 -7.57 -10.60 -16.38
CA GLU A 275 -8.50 -10.92 -17.46
C GLU A 275 -9.68 -9.97 -17.53
N ARG A 276 -10.17 -9.49 -16.36
CA ARG A 276 -11.38 -8.69 -16.32
C ARG A 276 -11.12 -7.20 -16.50
N LEU A 277 -9.98 -6.71 -15.97
CA LEU A 277 -9.68 -5.26 -15.98
C LEU A 277 -8.40 -4.96 -16.75
N TRP A 278 -7.28 -5.60 -16.41
CA TRP A 278 -5.95 -5.12 -16.78
C TRP A 278 -5.66 -5.23 -18.28
N LYS A 279 -5.87 -6.41 -18.86
CA LYS A 279 -5.73 -6.63 -20.32
C LYS A 279 -6.74 -5.84 -21.16
N PRO A 280 -8.05 -5.82 -20.82
CA PRO A 280 -9.02 -5.02 -21.57
C PRO A 280 -8.71 -3.52 -21.59
N LEU A 281 -8.12 -2.97 -20.51
CA LEU A 281 -7.61 -1.60 -20.48
C LEU A 281 -6.48 -1.36 -21.49
N GLY A 282 -5.77 -2.39 -21.87
CA GLY A 282 -4.56 -2.30 -22.68
C GLY A 282 -3.30 -2.02 -21.84
N ASN A 283 -3.35 -2.35 -20.56
CA ASN A 283 -2.23 -2.22 -19.64
C ASN A 283 -1.15 -3.26 -19.94
N GLY A 284 0.11 -2.93 -19.64
CA GLY A 284 1.20 -3.90 -19.64
C GLY A 284 1.18 -4.81 -18.41
N ASP A 285 2.17 -5.68 -18.30
CA ASP A 285 2.31 -6.52 -17.12
C ASP A 285 2.36 -5.71 -15.84
N ALA A 286 1.80 -6.28 -14.78
CA ALA A 286 1.86 -5.77 -13.42
C ALA A 286 2.17 -6.92 -12.45
N ALA A 287 2.30 -6.63 -11.15
CA ALA A 287 2.48 -7.63 -10.11
C ALA A 287 1.77 -7.23 -8.82
N VAL A 288 1.36 -8.21 -8.04
CA VAL A 288 0.85 -8.00 -6.68
C VAL A 288 1.68 -8.77 -5.67
N TRP A 289 1.88 -8.23 -4.49
CA TRP A 289 2.44 -9.01 -3.38
C TRP A 289 1.40 -9.94 -2.76
N LEU A 290 1.88 -11.12 -2.41
CA LEU A 290 1.13 -12.09 -1.62
C LEU A 290 1.63 -12.07 -0.17
N ASP A 291 0.83 -12.58 0.75
CA ASP A 291 1.26 -12.77 2.14
C ASP A 291 2.26 -13.94 2.28
N ARG A 292 2.15 -14.98 1.46
CA ARG A 292 3.04 -16.13 1.29
C ARG A 292 2.92 -16.68 -0.12
N GLU A 293 3.77 -17.63 -0.47
CA GLU A 293 3.64 -18.37 -1.74
C GLU A 293 2.24 -18.96 -1.88
N ASN A 294 1.60 -18.71 -3.02
CA ASN A 294 0.23 -19.08 -3.32
C ASN A 294 -0.81 -18.56 -2.28
N GLY A 295 -0.44 -17.57 -1.50
CA GLY A 295 -1.29 -16.96 -0.48
C GLY A 295 -2.23 -15.89 -1.01
N LEU A 296 -2.78 -15.08 -0.10
CA LEU A 296 -3.74 -14.02 -0.42
C LEU A 296 -3.01 -12.78 -0.96
N ALA A 297 -3.57 -12.17 -2.00
CA ALA A 297 -3.07 -10.91 -2.53
C ALA A 297 -3.30 -9.75 -1.54
N ARG A 298 -2.29 -8.88 -1.42
CA ARG A 298 -2.30 -7.72 -0.51
C ARG A 298 -3.02 -6.53 -1.15
N GLY A 299 -4.31 -6.66 -1.42
CA GLY A 299 -5.15 -5.68 -2.14
C GLY A 299 -5.29 -4.31 -1.49
N ALA A 300 -4.84 -4.16 -0.24
CA ALA A 300 -4.86 -2.86 0.44
C ALA A 300 -3.77 -1.89 -0.05
N THR A 301 -2.65 -2.40 -0.63
CA THR A 301 -1.46 -1.57 -0.89
C THR A 301 -0.60 -1.99 -2.08
N SER A 302 -0.59 -3.25 -2.50
CA SER A 302 0.60 -3.84 -3.12
C SER A 302 0.39 -4.22 -4.59
N LEU A 303 -0.03 -3.28 -5.43
CA LEU A 303 -0.03 -3.40 -6.88
C LEU A 303 1.16 -2.62 -7.46
N PHE A 304 2.02 -3.31 -8.19
CA PHE A 304 3.13 -2.73 -8.94
C PHE A 304 2.74 -2.63 -10.40
N ALA A 305 2.73 -1.40 -10.91
CA ALA A 305 2.37 -1.11 -12.30
C ALA A 305 3.13 0.10 -12.81
N ARG A 306 3.18 0.30 -14.12
CA ARG A 306 3.78 1.47 -14.73
C ARG A 306 2.89 2.71 -14.50
N PRO A 307 3.43 3.92 -14.40
CA PRO A 307 2.63 5.14 -14.30
C PRO A 307 1.59 5.28 -15.41
N MET A 308 1.92 4.87 -16.63
CA MET A 308 1.01 4.90 -17.77
C MET A 308 -0.17 3.92 -17.65
N ASP A 309 -0.01 2.81 -16.93
CA ASP A 309 -1.10 1.87 -16.66
C ASP A 309 -2.14 2.51 -15.72
N TRP A 310 -1.68 3.26 -14.73
CA TRP A 310 -2.54 4.07 -13.87
C TRP A 310 -3.29 5.16 -14.63
N ALA A 311 -2.64 5.76 -15.63
CA ALA A 311 -3.30 6.74 -16.52
C ALA A 311 -4.46 6.10 -17.31
N ARG A 312 -4.32 4.82 -17.75
CA ARG A 312 -5.43 4.12 -18.43
C ARG A 312 -6.57 3.78 -17.47
N VAL A 313 -6.26 3.39 -16.21
CA VAL A 313 -7.31 3.21 -15.21
C VAL A 313 -8.05 4.54 -14.97
N GLY A 314 -7.33 5.65 -14.80
CA GLY A 314 -7.92 6.97 -14.65
C GLY A 314 -8.77 7.38 -15.87
N GLN A 315 -8.29 7.12 -17.09
CA GLN A 315 -9.04 7.42 -18.33
C GLN A 315 -10.32 6.59 -18.44
N MET A 316 -10.29 5.34 -18.05
CA MET A 316 -11.49 4.48 -18.02
C MET A 316 -12.51 5.01 -16.99
N MET A 317 -12.07 5.41 -15.80
CA MET A 317 -12.94 6.05 -14.80
C MET A 317 -13.56 7.36 -15.37
N LEU A 318 -12.75 8.21 -15.99
CA LEU A 318 -13.20 9.43 -16.68
C LEU A 318 -14.27 9.15 -17.74
N SER A 319 -14.11 8.05 -18.46
CA SER A 319 -15.03 7.59 -19.51
C SER A 319 -16.22 6.77 -18.95
N ARG A 320 -16.49 6.88 -17.63
CA ARG A 320 -17.59 6.19 -16.92
C ARG A 320 -17.57 4.67 -17.16
N GLY A 321 -16.39 4.07 -17.06
CA GLY A 321 -16.20 2.63 -17.17
C GLY A 321 -15.95 2.10 -18.59
N LYS A 322 -15.87 2.97 -19.59
CA LYS A 322 -15.68 2.58 -21.00
C LYS A 322 -14.21 2.61 -21.45
N VAL A 323 -13.89 1.74 -22.38
CA VAL A 323 -12.62 1.69 -23.14
C VAL A 323 -12.97 1.57 -24.62
N GLY A 324 -12.97 2.70 -25.35
CA GLY A 324 -13.59 2.79 -26.66
C GLY A 324 -15.10 2.53 -26.55
N ASP A 325 -15.60 1.59 -27.34
CA ASP A 325 -17.01 1.20 -27.31
C ASP A 325 -17.34 0.12 -26.27
N LEU A 326 -16.33 -0.48 -25.66
CA LEU A 326 -16.50 -1.52 -24.65
C LEU A 326 -16.83 -0.89 -23.29
N GLU A 327 -17.99 -1.20 -22.73
CA GLU A 327 -18.29 -0.96 -21.33
C GLU A 327 -17.59 -2.05 -20.47
N LEU A 328 -16.48 -1.67 -19.86
CA LEU A 328 -15.64 -2.58 -19.09
C LEU A 328 -16.11 -2.69 -17.63
N VAL A 329 -16.51 -1.55 -17.06
CA VAL A 329 -17.10 -1.46 -15.73
C VAL A 329 -18.44 -0.74 -15.90
N PRO A 330 -19.54 -1.27 -15.30
CA PRO A 330 -20.85 -0.62 -15.45
C PRO A 330 -20.83 0.86 -15.05
N ALA A 331 -21.39 1.71 -15.89
CA ALA A 331 -21.44 3.15 -15.60
C ALA A 331 -22.15 3.46 -14.28
N ALA A 332 -23.18 2.69 -13.94
CA ALA A 332 -23.88 2.79 -12.64
C ALA A 332 -22.97 2.46 -11.45
N TRP A 333 -22.00 1.53 -11.63
CA TRP A 333 -21.02 1.24 -10.59
C TRP A 333 -20.02 2.37 -10.41
N ILE A 334 -19.53 2.98 -11.51
CA ILE A 334 -18.67 4.17 -11.42
C ILE A 334 -19.37 5.32 -10.69
N GLU A 335 -20.66 5.54 -10.99
CA GLU A 335 -21.47 6.55 -10.31
C GLU A 335 -21.62 6.24 -8.82
N LEU A 336 -21.90 4.97 -8.47
CA LEU A 336 -21.97 4.52 -7.07
C LEU A 336 -20.61 4.67 -6.35
N MET A 337 -19.49 4.32 -7.01
CA MET A 337 -18.15 4.50 -6.46
C MET A 337 -17.86 5.94 -6.08
N THR A 338 -18.38 6.89 -6.83
CA THR A 338 -18.11 8.32 -6.68
C THR A 338 -19.22 9.09 -5.97
N THR A 339 -20.20 8.36 -5.42
CA THR A 339 -21.24 8.93 -4.54
C THR A 339 -20.67 9.06 -3.13
N PRO A 340 -20.73 10.28 -2.53
CA PRO A 340 -20.31 10.50 -1.15
C PRO A 340 -20.98 9.56 -0.15
N SER A 341 -20.21 9.00 0.77
CA SER A 341 -20.78 8.20 1.85
C SER A 341 -21.39 9.08 2.94
N ALA A 342 -22.40 8.57 3.63
CA ALA A 342 -23.04 9.31 4.74
C ALA A 342 -22.08 9.54 5.93
N THR A 343 -21.06 8.70 6.09
CA THR A 343 -20.12 8.78 7.21
C THR A 343 -18.85 9.58 6.87
N ASN A 344 -18.60 9.84 5.59
CA ASN A 344 -17.52 10.72 5.13
C ASN A 344 -17.84 11.24 3.72
N PRO A 345 -18.23 12.50 3.55
CA PRO A 345 -18.58 13.07 2.26
C PRO A 345 -17.42 13.17 1.29
N MET A 346 -16.16 13.07 1.76
CA MET A 346 -14.97 13.03 0.93
C MET A 346 -14.60 11.60 0.49
N TYR A 347 -15.45 10.60 0.72
CA TYR A 347 -15.14 9.20 0.43
C TYR A 347 -16.34 8.46 -0.17
N GLY A 348 -16.08 7.77 -1.27
CA GLY A 348 -17.03 6.88 -1.92
C GLY A 348 -16.73 5.40 -1.64
N LEU A 349 -16.75 4.55 -2.68
CA LEU A 349 -16.41 3.14 -2.57
C LEU A 349 -14.92 2.93 -2.90
N LEU A 350 -14.05 3.03 -1.90
CA LEU A 350 -12.58 2.97 -1.99
C LEU A 350 -11.97 4.01 -2.94
N VAL A 351 -12.61 5.16 -3.06
CA VAL A 351 -12.14 6.31 -3.83
C VAL A 351 -12.33 7.59 -3.01
N TRP A 352 -11.38 8.49 -3.07
CA TRP A 352 -11.46 9.81 -2.45
C TRP A 352 -12.14 10.80 -3.38
N LEU A 353 -12.86 11.75 -2.79
CA LEU A 353 -13.63 12.79 -3.48
C LEU A 353 -13.20 14.18 -3.00
N GLY A 354 -13.02 15.09 -3.92
CA GLY A 354 -12.70 16.49 -3.62
C GLY A 354 -13.93 17.35 -3.40
N THR A 355 -14.90 16.83 -2.65
CA THR A 355 -16.21 17.48 -2.41
C THR A 355 -16.16 18.57 -1.36
N GLU A 356 -15.19 18.50 -0.44
CA GLU A 356 -15.07 19.44 0.68
C GLU A 356 -13.62 19.92 0.82
N TYR A 357 -13.47 21.09 1.44
CA TYR A 357 -12.20 21.63 1.86
C TYR A 357 -11.88 21.16 3.28
N VAL A 358 -10.69 20.60 3.47
CA VAL A 358 -10.09 20.33 4.77
C VAL A 358 -8.64 20.76 4.74
N GLU A 359 -8.20 21.56 5.69
CA GLU A 359 -6.83 22.07 5.74
C GLU A 359 -5.82 20.92 5.78
N GLU A 360 -6.12 19.88 6.55
CA GLU A 360 -5.27 18.71 6.69
C GLU A 360 -6.11 17.45 6.82
N ARG A 361 -5.78 16.44 6.01
CA ARG A 361 -6.35 15.11 6.07
C ARG A 361 -5.30 14.13 6.58
N THR A 362 -5.41 13.79 7.85
CA THR A 362 -4.58 12.77 8.49
C THR A 362 -5.30 11.43 8.54
N LEU A 363 -4.54 10.36 8.49
CA LEU A 363 -5.00 9.02 8.77
C LEU A 363 -4.30 8.57 10.05
N GLU A 364 -5.04 8.37 11.13
CA GLU A 364 -4.48 8.02 12.46
C GLU A 364 -3.44 6.90 12.41
N ALA A 365 -3.68 5.91 11.55
CA ALA A 365 -2.79 4.78 11.36
C ALA A 365 -1.43 5.13 10.73
N PHE A 366 -1.30 6.32 10.14
CA PHE A 366 -0.08 6.75 9.43
C PHE A 366 0.45 8.06 10.00
N ALA A 367 0.59 8.12 11.33
CA ALA A 367 1.12 9.27 12.03
C ALA A 367 2.43 9.77 11.38
N GLY A 368 2.47 11.05 11.04
CA GLY A 368 3.59 11.70 10.33
C GLY A 368 3.39 11.81 8.81
N PHE A 369 2.28 11.31 8.25
CA PHE A 369 1.88 11.57 6.87
C PHE A 369 0.53 12.27 6.85
N ALA A 370 0.50 13.43 6.23
CA ALA A 370 -0.71 14.22 6.01
C ALA A 370 -0.87 14.56 4.53
N ALA A 371 -2.09 14.68 4.09
CA ALA A 371 -2.40 15.37 2.85
C ALA A 371 -3.01 16.72 3.22
N THR A 372 -2.44 17.79 2.69
CA THR A 372 -2.85 19.17 2.97
C THR A 372 -3.63 19.77 1.81
N MET A 373 -4.43 20.75 2.09
CA MET A 373 -5.11 21.57 1.09
C MET A 373 -4.94 23.04 1.48
N SER A 374 -4.16 23.80 0.71
CA SER A 374 -4.00 25.23 0.92
C SER A 374 -5.19 26.07 0.44
N GLU A 375 -6.02 25.48 -0.42
CA GLU A 375 -7.25 26.05 -0.96
C GLU A 375 -8.22 24.93 -1.34
N SER A 376 -9.45 25.26 -1.75
CA SER A 376 -10.37 24.26 -2.32
C SER A 376 -9.92 23.84 -3.72
N PHE A 377 -10.32 22.65 -4.15
CA PHE A 377 -10.25 22.30 -5.56
C PHE A 377 -11.07 23.29 -6.39
N LYS A 378 -10.55 23.66 -7.58
CA LYS A 378 -11.25 24.59 -8.50
C LYS A 378 -12.55 24.04 -9.09
N VAL A 379 -12.78 22.73 -8.95
CA VAL A 379 -14.02 22.05 -9.38
C VAL A 379 -14.44 21.04 -8.32
N GLY A 380 -15.75 20.83 -8.19
CA GLY A 380 -16.31 19.97 -7.14
C GLY A 380 -16.47 18.49 -7.53
N ASP A 381 -16.15 18.10 -8.76
CA ASP A 381 -16.36 16.75 -9.28
C ASP A 381 -15.06 15.93 -9.40
N ILE A 382 -14.01 16.41 -8.74
CA ILE A 382 -12.74 15.68 -8.70
C ILE A 382 -12.83 14.44 -7.83
N MET A 383 -12.34 13.34 -8.35
CA MET A 383 -12.12 12.10 -7.61
C MET A 383 -10.68 11.68 -7.75
N PHE A 384 -10.16 10.92 -6.78
CA PHE A 384 -8.76 10.48 -6.87
C PHE A 384 -8.47 9.18 -6.12
N PHE A 385 -7.54 8.43 -6.67
CA PHE A 385 -6.90 7.31 -5.98
C PHE A 385 -5.78 7.85 -5.13
N ASP A 386 -5.77 7.46 -3.86
CA ASP A 386 -4.83 7.97 -2.86
C ASP A 386 -3.87 6.87 -2.39
N GLY A 387 -2.60 7.03 -2.70
CA GLY A 387 -1.51 6.24 -2.15
C GLY A 387 -0.66 7.08 -1.20
N LEU A 388 -0.16 6.44 -0.15
CA LEU A 388 0.67 7.10 0.87
C LEU A 388 1.79 7.92 0.25
N GLY A 389 2.02 9.11 0.82
CA GLY A 389 3.12 9.98 0.40
C GLY A 389 2.91 10.63 -0.97
N GLY A 390 1.67 10.84 -1.38
CA GLY A 390 1.35 11.62 -2.58
C GLY A 390 1.32 10.80 -3.87
N GLN A 391 1.21 9.46 -3.81
CA GLN A 391 0.88 8.68 -5.00
C GLN A 391 -0.55 9.01 -5.39
N ARG A 392 -0.79 9.50 -6.61
CA ARG A 392 -2.12 10.02 -7.00
C ARG A 392 -2.49 9.66 -8.43
N VAL A 393 -3.77 9.34 -8.60
CA VAL A 393 -4.46 9.41 -9.89
C VAL A 393 -5.66 10.34 -9.68
N TYR A 394 -5.55 11.58 -10.12
CA TYR A 394 -6.69 12.50 -10.12
C TYR A 394 -7.48 12.35 -11.41
N ILE A 395 -8.80 12.35 -11.29
CA ILE A 395 -9.76 12.26 -12.38
C ILE A 395 -10.73 13.43 -12.23
N VAL A 396 -10.86 14.27 -13.26
CA VAL A 396 -11.67 15.49 -13.25
C VAL A 396 -12.67 15.45 -14.42
N PRO A 397 -13.88 14.90 -14.21
CA PRO A 397 -14.85 14.68 -15.27
C PRO A 397 -15.24 15.96 -16.03
N SER A 398 -15.56 17.05 -15.33
CA SER A 398 -15.96 18.33 -15.97
C SER A 398 -14.86 18.96 -16.82
N LYS A 399 -13.62 18.49 -16.69
CA LYS A 399 -12.44 18.99 -17.42
C LYS A 399 -11.81 17.94 -18.33
N ASN A 400 -12.39 16.76 -18.48
CA ASN A 400 -11.80 15.65 -19.23
C ASN A 400 -10.29 15.44 -18.92
N LEU A 401 -9.91 15.58 -17.64
CA LEU A 401 -8.52 15.63 -17.21
C LEU A 401 -8.19 14.43 -16.31
N VAL A 402 -7.06 13.78 -16.58
CA VAL A 402 -6.45 12.77 -15.73
C VAL A 402 -5.02 13.17 -15.41
N ILE A 403 -4.63 13.10 -14.14
CA ILE A 403 -3.28 13.43 -13.69
C ILE A 403 -2.76 12.23 -12.87
N VAL A 404 -1.63 11.69 -13.27
CA VAL A 404 -0.94 10.64 -12.48
C VAL A 404 0.35 11.20 -11.95
N ARG A 405 0.51 11.16 -10.65
CA ARG A 405 1.78 11.45 -9.98
C ARG A 405 2.24 10.22 -9.19
N THR A 406 3.50 9.84 -9.36
CA THR A 406 4.20 8.91 -8.50
C THR A 406 5.50 9.52 -8.00
N GLY A 407 6.02 9.08 -6.87
CA GLY A 407 7.25 9.66 -6.31
C GLY A 407 7.68 9.05 -4.98
N LEU A 408 8.71 9.63 -4.38
CA LEU A 408 9.09 9.35 -3.00
C LEU A 408 7.95 9.68 -2.05
N LEU A 409 7.98 9.09 -0.87
CA LEU A 409 6.99 9.39 0.16
C LEU A 409 7.16 10.83 0.64
N ASN A 410 6.19 11.65 0.34
CA ASN A 410 6.08 13.01 0.86
C ASN A 410 5.18 13.01 2.10
N SER A 411 5.70 13.44 3.24
CA SER A 411 4.94 13.45 4.50
C SER A 411 3.92 14.58 4.62
N GLN A 412 3.99 15.57 3.71
CA GLN A 412 3.14 16.76 3.67
C GLN A 412 2.69 17.00 2.22
N TRP A 413 1.91 16.06 1.66
CA TRP A 413 1.47 16.16 0.27
C TRP A 413 0.35 17.18 0.10
N GLU A 414 0.52 18.13 -0.83
CA GLU A 414 -0.47 19.14 -1.18
C GLU A 414 -1.40 18.61 -2.28
N ASP A 415 -2.62 18.22 -1.89
CA ASP A 415 -3.56 17.54 -2.80
C ASP A 415 -4.09 18.42 -3.93
N VAL A 416 -4.20 19.74 -3.72
CA VAL A 416 -4.86 20.65 -4.69
C VAL A 416 -3.91 21.24 -5.72
N SER A 417 -2.62 21.27 -5.45
CA SER A 417 -1.65 21.98 -6.28
C SER A 417 -1.63 21.51 -7.73
N LEU A 418 -1.41 20.23 -7.99
CA LEU A 418 -1.38 19.73 -9.38
C LEU A 418 -2.71 19.93 -10.12
N PRO A 419 -3.88 19.52 -9.57
CA PRO A 419 -5.15 19.76 -10.22
C PRO A 419 -5.42 21.22 -10.47
N ASN A 420 -5.22 22.10 -9.47
CA ASN A 420 -5.57 23.52 -9.60
C ASN A 420 -4.67 24.27 -10.58
N ILE A 421 -3.37 23.94 -10.65
CA ILE A 421 -2.45 24.47 -11.67
C ILE A 421 -2.94 24.09 -13.06
N LEU A 422 -3.20 22.82 -13.30
CA LEU A 422 -3.56 22.31 -14.63
C LEU A 422 -4.95 22.76 -15.08
N ILE A 423 -5.94 22.77 -14.16
CA ILE A 423 -7.29 23.30 -14.45
C ILE A 423 -7.21 24.79 -14.79
N GLY A 424 -6.35 25.56 -14.10
CA GLY A 424 -6.13 26.97 -14.39
C GLY A 424 -5.51 27.25 -15.76
N GLY A 425 -4.82 26.28 -16.35
CA GLY A 425 -4.21 26.36 -17.67
C GLY A 425 -5.05 25.79 -18.81
N LEU A 426 -6.27 25.31 -18.53
CA LEU A 426 -7.18 24.86 -19.58
C LEU A 426 -7.75 26.09 -20.32
N ASN A 427 -7.60 26.08 -21.64
CA ASN A 427 -8.09 27.13 -22.56
C ASN A 427 -9.57 26.91 -22.88
#